data_0fa4c03cd1f0467cec6e11767259bd4c
#
_entry.id   0fa4c03cd1f0467cec6e11767259bd4c
#
_cell.length_a   1.000
_cell.length_b   1.000
_cell.length_c   1.000
_cell.angle_alpha   90.00
_cell.angle_beta   90.00
_cell.angle_gamma   90.00
#
_symmetry.space_group_name_H-M   'P 1'
#
loop_
_entity.id
_entity.type
_entity.pdbx_description
1 polymer ?
#
loop_
_entity_poly.entity_id
_entity_poly.type
_entity_poly.pdbx_seq_one_letter_code
_entity_poly.pdbx_strand_id
1 'polypeptide(L)'
;MLTEVAISSKTSMVDLGGHTHNVIKQLEYNEEAFNNGISIVPDCGMGPGMNVSMALLSMEQLDIPKDVFIWDGGLPQNPKPPWNYSLFFNIKGLTNEYDGNAYFLKDGKVVEVECFEGFEIIDFDKIGKLEAVVTSGG
;
A
#
# COMPACT_ATOMS: atom_id res chain seq x y z
N MET A 1 -18.49 11.12 2.62
CA MET A 1 -17.39 10.20 3.00
C MET A 1 -17.32 10.03 4.51
N LEU A 2 -16.69 8.96 5.04
CA LEU A 2 -16.45 8.84 6.49
C LEU A 2 -15.62 9.99 7.03
N THR A 3 -14.70 10.51 6.22
CA THR A 3 -13.89 11.70 6.52
C THR A 3 -14.73 12.92 6.89
N GLU A 4 -15.79 13.21 6.14
CA GLU A 4 -16.71 14.33 6.43
C GLU A 4 -17.47 14.12 7.74
N VAL A 5 -17.82 12.87 8.03
CA VAL A 5 -18.44 12.52 9.31
C VAL A 5 -17.47 12.71 10.46
N ALA A 6 -16.21 12.28 10.31
CA ALA A 6 -15.15 12.47 11.32
C ALA A 6 -14.95 13.95 11.63
N ILE A 7 -14.87 14.79 10.58
CA ILE A 7 -14.72 16.25 10.73
C ILE A 7 -15.94 16.85 11.45
N SER A 8 -17.14 16.53 10.99
CA SER A 8 -18.38 17.10 11.57
C SER A 8 -18.61 16.67 13.01
N SER A 9 -18.16 15.46 13.38
CA SER A 9 -18.23 14.95 14.77
C SER A 9 -17.01 15.31 15.61
N LYS A 10 -16.02 16.01 15.02
CA LYS A 10 -14.75 16.35 15.66
C LYS A 10 -14.02 15.14 16.25
N THR A 11 -14.02 14.05 15.49
CA THR A 11 -13.41 12.78 15.89
C THR A 11 -12.24 12.46 14.99
N SER A 12 -11.06 12.21 15.56
CA SER A 12 -9.91 11.76 14.80
C SER A 12 -10.16 10.37 14.17
N MET A 13 -9.57 10.12 13.01
CA MET A 13 -9.79 8.90 12.24
C MET A 13 -8.46 8.37 11.69
N VAL A 14 -8.33 7.06 11.66
CA VAL A 14 -7.33 6.34 10.86
C VAL A 14 -8.05 5.33 9.99
N ASP A 15 -7.54 5.04 8.81
CA ASP A 15 -8.06 3.98 7.96
C ASP A 15 -6.92 3.18 7.32
N LEU A 16 -7.27 2.03 6.73
CA LEU A 16 -6.30 1.11 6.16
C LEU A 16 -5.90 1.44 4.71
N GLY A 17 -6.52 2.46 4.12
CA GLY A 17 -6.30 2.79 2.72
C GLY A 17 -6.98 1.82 1.75
N GLY A 18 -6.29 1.54 0.65
CA GLY A 18 -6.73 0.58 -0.36
C GLY A 18 -7.36 1.22 -1.60
N HIS A 19 -7.36 2.55 -1.71
CA HIS A 19 -7.82 3.24 -2.91
C HIS A 19 -7.24 4.65 -2.99
N THR A 20 -6.19 4.82 -3.76
CA THR A 20 -5.38 6.05 -3.90
C THR A 20 -6.22 7.31 -4.13
N HIS A 21 -7.24 7.24 -5.01
CA HIS A 21 -8.11 8.39 -5.28
C HIS A 21 -8.89 8.86 -4.04
N ASN A 22 -9.29 7.93 -3.15
CA ASN A 22 -9.97 8.28 -1.90
C ASN A 22 -8.99 8.94 -0.92
N VAL A 23 -7.75 8.43 -0.85
CA VAL A 23 -6.69 8.99 -0.01
C VAL A 23 -6.37 10.43 -0.42
N ILE A 24 -6.20 10.68 -1.72
CA ILE A 24 -5.97 12.04 -2.24
C ILE A 24 -7.10 12.98 -1.81
N LYS A 25 -8.35 12.54 -1.92
CA LYS A 25 -9.51 13.33 -1.45
C LYS A 25 -9.51 13.55 0.06
N GLN A 26 -9.05 12.58 0.85
CA GLN A 26 -8.94 12.75 2.32
C GLN A 26 -7.90 13.82 2.66
N LEU A 27 -6.80 13.88 1.92
CA LEU A 27 -5.76 14.90 2.11
C LEU A 27 -6.25 16.32 1.82
N GLU A 28 -7.25 16.50 0.96
CA GLU A 28 -7.87 17.80 0.69
C GLU A 28 -8.55 18.40 1.94
N TYR A 29 -8.96 17.58 2.90
CA TYR A 29 -9.58 18.01 4.15
C TYR A 29 -8.59 18.44 5.24
N ASN A 30 -7.30 18.54 4.95
CA ASN A 30 -6.25 18.83 5.92
C ASN A 30 -6.53 20.12 6.74
N GLU A 31 -6.91 21.21 6.07
CA GLU A 31 -7.21 22.47 6.76
C GLU A 31 -8.44 22.37 7.65
N GLU A 32 -9.49 21.67 7.19
CA GLU A 32 -10.71 21.50 7.98
C GLU A 32 -10.44 20.63 9.23
N ALA A 33 -9.67 19.56 9.08
CA ALA A 33 -9.26 18.71 10.19
C ALA A 33 -8.45 19.51 11.23
N PHE A 34 -7.47 20.28 10.76
CA PHE A 34 -6.65 21.14 11.61
C PHE A 34 -7.51 22.15 12.39
N ASN A 35 -8.42 22.85 11.73
CA ASN A 35 -9.31 23.85 12.34
C ASN A 35 -10.28 23.23 13.36
N ASN A 36 -10.61 21.95 13.23
CA ASN A 36 -11.42 21.20 14.18
C ASN A 36 -10.61 20.51 15.29
N GLY A 37 -9.26 20.62 15.26
CA GLY A 37 -8.37 20.04 16.26
C GLY A 37 -8.34 18.51 16.22
N ILE A 38 -8.53 17.90 15.04
CA ILE A 38 -8.52 16.46 14.83
C ILE A 38 -7.43 16.05 13.84
N SER A 39 -7.08 14.78 13.88
CA SER A 39 -6.15 14.15 12.92
C SER A 39 -6.87 13.10 12.10
N ILE A 40 -6.61 13.11 10.79
CA ILE A 40 -7.06 12.07 9.86
C ILE A 40 -5.81 11.50 9.20
N VAL A 41 -5.57 10.20 9.41
CA VAL A 41 -4.38 9.51 8.90
C VAL A 41 -4.82 8.35 8.03
N PRO A 42 -4.81 8.52 6.71
CA PRO A 42 -5.09 7.44 5.78
C PRO A 42 -3.90 6.48 5.64
N ASP A 43 -4.11 5.38 4.93
CA ASP A 43 -3.07 4.41 4.54
C ASP A 43 -2.30 3.81 5.74
N CYS A 44 -3.00 3.50 6.82
CA CYS A 44 -2.44 2.84 8.00
C CYS A 44 -2.63 1.31 7.95
N GLY A 45 -2.62 0.73 6.77
CA GLY A 45 -2.73 -0.71 6.53
C GLY A 45 -1.39 -1.45 6.56
N MET A 46 -1.37 -2.64 5.98
CA MET A 46 -0.16 -3.42 5.77
C MET A 46 0.63 -2.89 4.56
N GLY A 47 -0.01 -2.79 3.44
CA GLY A 47 0.41 -2.15 2.21
C GLY A 47 -0.81 -1.52 1.52
N PRO A 48 -0.95 -0.19 1.59
CA PRO A 48 -0.03 0.81 2.13
C PRO A 48 -0.04 0.94 3.66
N GLY A 49 1.10 1.38 4.22
CA GLY A 49 1.24 1.75 5.64
C GLY A 49 2.45 1.10 6.32
N MET A 50 2.30 -0.10 6.84
CA MET A 50 3.35 -0.78 7.60
C MET A 50 4.60 -1.07 6.74
N ASN A 51 4.43 -1.49 5.49
CA ASN A 51 5.51 -1.76 4.56
C ASN A 51 6.41 -0.53 4.34
N VAL A 52 5.82 0.64 4.11
CA VAL A 52 6.55 1.91 3.95
C VAL A 52 7.25 2.29 5.26
N SER A 53 6.58 2.16 6.40
CA SER A 53 7.17 2.47 7.71
C SER A 53 8.36 1.57 8.03
N MET A 54 8.28 0.28 7.71
CA MET A 54 9.38 -0.68 7.85
C MET A 54 10.53 -0.36 6.89
N ALA A 55 10.24 0.04 5.67
CA ALA A 55 11.25 0.44 4.70
C ALA A 55 12.03 1.67 5.19
N LEU A 56 11.33 2.71 5.66
CA LEU A 56 11.95 3.91 6.22
C LEU A 56 12.83 3.59 7.43
N LEU A 57 12.31 2.80 8.38
CA LEU A 57 13.08 2.37 9.54
C LEU A 57 14.34 1.58 9.15
N SER A 58 14.26 0.75 8.13
CA SER A 58 15.40 0.00 7.61
C SER A 58 16.44 0.92 6.95
N MET A 59 15.97 1.91 6.19
CA MET A 59 16.85 2.89 5.56
C MET A 59 17.62 3.73 6.59
N GLU A 60 17.00 4.07 7.72
CA GLU A 60 17.66 4.80 8.83
C GLU A 60 18.82 4.01 9.47
N GLN A 61 18.88 2.69 9.29
CA GLN A 61 19.98 1.87 9.80
C GLN A 61 21.18 1.77 8.83
N LEU A 62 21.08 2.39 7.66
CA LEU A 62 22.08 2.34 6.61
C LEU A 62 22.72 3.71 6.41
N ASP A 63 24.03 3.76 6.25
CA ASP A 63 24.74 5.01 5.99
C ASP A 63 24.31 5.65 4.65
N ILE A 64 24.14 4.83 3.62
CA ILE A 64 23.76 5.29 2.27
C ILE A 64 22.82 4.23 1.64
N PRO A 65 21.52 4.31 1.88
CA PRO A 65 20.56 3.45 1.20
C PRO A 65 20.52 3.80 -0.30
N LYS A 66 20.56 2.78 -1.16
CA LYS A 66 20.56 2.97 -2.62
C LYS A 66 19.25 2.52 -3.25
N ASP A 67 18.84 1.31 -2.89
CA ASP A 67 17.68 0.67 -3.47
C ASP A 67 16.74 0.20 -2.36
N VAL A 68 15.44 0.36 -2.58
CA VAL A 68 14.39 -0.14 -1.69
C VAL A 68 13.45 -0.99 -2.51
N PHE A 69 13.34 -2.26 -2.15
CA PHE A 69 12.39 -3.20 -2.73
C PHE A 69 11.39 -3.62 -1.66
N ILE A 70 10.12 -3.51 -1.98
CA ILE A 70 9.03 -3.89 -1.08
C ILE A 70 8.21 -4.97 -1.78
N TRP A 71 8.15 -6.15 -1.16
CA TRP A 71 7.26 -7.22 -1.57
C TRP A 71 6.20 -7.40 -0.49
N ASP A 72 4.97 -7.33 -0.89
CA ASP A 72 3.82 -7.50 -0.03
C ASP A 72 2.95 -8.64 -0.57
N GLY A 73 2.41 -9.45 0.31
CA GLY A 73 1.57 -10.57 -0.10
C GLY A 73 0.79 -11.18 1.05
N GLY A 74 -0.47 -11.48 0.77
CA GLY A 74 -1.35 -12.23 1.66
C GLY A 74 -1.61 -13.61 1.09
N LEU A 75 -0.86 -14.62 1.52
CA LEU A 75 -0.96 -15.98 0.98
C LEU A 75 -1.55 -16.96 2.00
N PRO A 76 -2.41 -17.90 1.57
CA PRO A 76 -2.92 -18.94 2.46
C PRO A 76 -1.79 -19.89 2.87
N GLN A 77 -1.77 -20.33 4.13
CA GLN A 77 -0.80 -21.32 4.62
C GLN A 77 -0.90 -22.66 3.86
N ASN A 78 -2.07 -22.99 3.35
CA ASN A 78 -2.33 -24.17 2.55
C ASN A 78 -2.84 -23.76 1.17
N PRO A 79 -1.98 -23.34 0.25
CA PRO A 79 -2.38 -22.87 -1.07
C PRO A 79 -3.02 -24.00 -1.88
N LYS A 80 -4.04 -23.67 -2.66
CA LYS A 80 -4.74 -24.63 -3.54
C LYS A 80 -4.64 -24.19 -5.00
N PRO A 81 -4.19 -25.07 -5.89
CA PRO A 81 -4.21 -24.79 -7.32
C PRO A 81 -5.62 -24.48 -7.84
N PRO A 82 -5.76 -23.75 -8.94
CA PRO A 82 -4.69 -23.21 -9.78
C PRO A 82 -4.09 -21.88 -9.29
N TRP A 83 -4.79 -21.14 -8.42
CA TRP A 83 -4.41 -19.79 -8.08
C TRP A 83 -3.44 -19.68 -6.90
N ASN A 84 -3.38 -20.69 -6.04
CA ASN A 84 -2.58 -20.66 -4.81
C ASN A 84 -2.83 -19.43 -3.92
N TYR A 85 -3.98 -18.79 -4.12
CA TYR A 85 -4.39 -17.55 -3.47
C TYR A 85 -5.78 -17.71 -2.86
N SER A 86 -6.08 -16.96 -1.83
CA SER A 86 -7.40 -16.92 -1.20
C SER A 86 -7.78 -15.48 -0.88
N LEU A 87 -8.86 -15.01 -1.46
CA LEU A 87 -9.39 -13.69 -1.17
C LEU A 87 -9.95 -13.63 0.25
N PHE A 88 -9.44 -12.70 1.07
CA PHE A 88 -9.89 -12.49 2.45
C PHE A 88 -10.18 -11.02 2.77
N PHE A 89 -10.26 -10.18 1.77
CA PHE A 89 -10.71 -8.79 1.86
C PHE A 89 -11.64 -8.45 0.68
N ASN A 90 -12.02 -7.19 0.54
CA ASN A 90 -12.98 -6.77 -0.47
C ASN A 90 -12.42 -6.99 -1.89
N ILE A 91 -13.19 -7.66 -2.75
CA ILE A 91 -12.80 -7.92 -4.15
C ILE A 91 -12.47 -6.64 -4.93
N LYS A 92 -13.15 -5.53 -4.65
CA LYS A 92 -12.85 -4.24 -5.29
C LYS A 92 -11.50 -3.69 -4.86
N GLY A 93 -11.04 -3.96 -3.63
CA GLY A 93 -9.69 -3.64 -3.19
C GLY A 93 -8.67 -4.45 -3.99
N LEU A 94 -8.89 -5.77 -4.09
CA LEU A 94 -8.00 -6.64 -4.88
C LEU A 94 -7.90 -6.19 -6.34
N THR A 95 -9.03 -5.91 -7.00
CA THR A 95 -8.99 -5.46 -8.40
C THR A 95 -8.31 -4.12 -8.56
N ASN A 96 -8.42 -3.22 -7.57
CA ASN A 96 -7.74 -1.93 -7.59
C ASN A 96 -6.21 -2.07 -7.51
N GLU A 97 -5.70 -3.06 -6.80
CA GLU A 97 -4.25 -3.33 -6.71
C GLU A 97 -3.63 -3.73 -8.05
N TYR A 98 -4.42 -4.31 -8.94
CA TYR A 98 -3.98 -4.83 -10.24
C TYR A 98 -4.48 -4.03 -11.44
N ASP A 99 -5.14 -2.89 -11.21
CA ASP A 99 -5.66 -2.03 -12.28
C ASP A 99 -4.81 -0.77 -12.43
N GLY A 100 -4.56 -0.39 -13.68
CA GLY A 100 -3.80 0.81 -14.01
C GLY A 100 -2.29 0.68 -13.85
N ASN A 101 -1.66 1.76 -13.42
CA ASN A 101 -0.21 1.90 -13.36
C ASN A 101 0.27 2.17 -11.94
N ALA A 102 1.43 1.62 -11.61
CA ALA A 102 2.17 1.91 -10.40
C ALA A 102 3.25 2.97 -10.66
N TYR A 103 3.63 3.68 -9.62
CA TYR A 103 4.64 4.74 -9.69
C TYR A 103 5.81 4.40 -8.77
N PHE A 104 7.01 4.42 -9.33
CA PHE A 104 8.26 4.14 -8.62
C PHE A 104 9.26 5.28 -8.77
N LEU A 105 10.21 5.34 -7.86
CA LEU A 105 11.42 6.11 -8.06
C LEU A 105 12.49 5.24 -8.72
N LYS A 106 12.95 5.64 -9.90
CA LYS A 106 14.08 5.03 -10.61
C LYS A 106 15.08 6.11 -10.98
N ASP A 107 16.31 5.95 -10.52
CA ASP A 107 17.37 6.96 -10.72
C ASP A 107 16.95 8.38 -10.27
N GLY A 108 16.21 8.47 -9.16
CA GLY A 108 15.71 9.72 -8.60
C GLY A 108 14.55 10.37 -9.36
N LYS A 109 13.95 9.66 -10.34
CA LYS A 109 12.81 10.13 -11.12
C LYS A 109 11.61 9.23 -10.93
N VAL A 110 10.42 9.82 -10.88
CA VAL A 110 9.17 9.05 -10.90
C VAL A 110 9.01 8.42 -12.28
N VAL A 111 8.86 7.11 -12.31
CA VAL A 111 8.52 6.32 -13.50
C VAL A 111 7.18 5.65 -13.31
N GLU A 112 6.47 5.46 -14.39
CA GLU A 112 5.19 4.79 -14.47
C GLU A 112 5.38 3.39 -15.06
N VAL A 113 4.81 2.38 -14.41
CA VAL A 113 4.92 0.97 -14.81
C VAL A 113 3.54 0.34 -14.76
N GLU A 114 3.15 -0.37 -15.79
CA GLU A 114 1.86 -1.06 -15.84
C GLU A 114 1.81 -2.21 -14.83
N CYS A 115 0.66 -2.42 -14.20
CA CYS A 115 0.45 -3.57 -13.32
C CYS A 115 0.70 -4.88 -14.06
N PHE A 116 1.17 -5.90 -13.36
CA PHE A 116 1.66 -7.20 -13.86
C PHE A 116 2.97 -7.17 -14.65
N GLU A 117 3.55 -6.01 -14.95
CA GLU A 117 4.92 -5.98 -15.44
C GLU A 117 5.93 -6.35 -14.35
N GLY A 118 7.19 -6.51 -14.75
CA GLY A 118 8.27 -6.81 -13.81
C GLY A 118 8.15 -8.16 -13.12
N PHE A 119 7.56 -9.17 -13.79
CA PHE A 119 7.46 -10.51 -13.24
C PHE A 119 8.83 -11.04 -12.81
N GLU A 120 8.91 -11.52 -11.57
CA GLU A 120 10.09 -12.14 -11.01
C GLU A 120 9.74 -13.30 -10.09
N ILE A 121 10.70 -14.18 -9.85
CA ILE A 121 10.59 -15.26 -8.86
C ILE A 121 11.56 -14.97 -7.74
N ILE A 122 11.02 -14.81 -6.54
CA ILE A 122 11.78 -14.49 -5.33
C ILE A 122 11.79 -15.71 -4.40
N ASP A 123 12.95 -16.06 -3.88
CA ASP A 123 13.08 -17.13 -2.91
C ASP A 123 13.11 -16.54 -1.49
N PHE A 124 12.00 -16.69 -0.79
CA PHE A 124 11.85 -16.21 0.58
C PHE A 124 12.28 -17.29 1.57
N ASP A 125 13.11 -16.91 2.53
CA ASP A 125 13.51 -17.84 3.61
C ASP A 125 12.27 -18.43 4.29
N LYS A 126 12.25 -19.74 4.48
CA LYS A 126 11.18 -20.56 5.10
C LYS A 126 9.84 -20.61 4.36
N ILE A 127 9.62 -19.79 3.34
CA ILE A 127 8.39 -19.78 2.54
C ILE A 127 8.62 -20.46 1.18
N GLY A 128 9.83 -20.28 0.62
CA GLY A 128 10.20 -20.79 -0.68
C GLY A 128 9.95 -19.79 -1.81
N LYS A 129 9.90 -20.29 -3.03
CA LYS A 129 9.79 -19.46 -4.24
C LYS A 129 8.37 -18.98 -4.45
N LEU A 130 8.22 -17.68 -4.60
CA LEU A 130 6.97 -17.00 -4.91
C LEU A 130 7.12 -16.15 -6.17
N GLU A 131 6.03 -16.04 -6.90
CA GLU A 131 5.90 -15.13 -8.04
C GLU A 131 5.56 -13.73 -7.53
N ALA A 132 6.23 -12.72 -8.04
CA ALA A 132 5.97 -11.32 -7.75
C ALA A 132 5.77 -10.53 -9.05
N VAL A 133 4.87 -9.58 -9.02
CA VAL A 133 4.58 -8.65 -10.12
C VAL A 133 4.39 -7.25 -9.56
N VAL A 134 4.50 -6.27 -10.44
CA VAL A 134 4.18 -4.88 -10.09
C VAL A 134 2.67 -4.75 -9.81
N THR A 135 2.34 -4.09 -8.71
CA THR A 135 0.97 -3.71 -8.35
C THR A 135 0.88 -2.22 -8.11
N SER A 136 -0.30 -1.63 -8.35
CA SER A 136 -0.51 -0.20 -8.11
C SER A 136 -0.54 0.17 -6.61
N GLY A 137 -0.61 -0.83 -5.76
CA GLY A 137 -0.78 -0.65 -4.33
C GLY A 137 -2.14 -0.07 -3.97
N GLY A 138 -2.58 -0.17 -2.77
CA GLY A 138 -3.82 0.41 -2.32
C GLY A 138 -3.70 1.88 -1.93
#